data_199fa6c41428a77aef54f592689246f8
#
_entry.id   199fa6c41428a77aef54f592689246f8
#
_cell.length_a   1.000
_cell.length_b   1.000
_cell.length_c   1.000
_cell.angle_alpha   90.00
_cell.angle_beta   90.00
_cell.angle_gamma   90.00
#
_symmetry.space_group_name_H-M   'P 1'
#
loop_
_entity.id
_entity.type
_entity.pdbx_description
1 polymer ?
#
loop_
_entity_poly.entity_id
_entity_poly.type
_entity_poly.pdbx_seq_one_letter_code
_entity_poly.pdbx_strand_id
1 'polypeptide(L)'
;MKKILSLLLTISLVIGCLVVPKTITAKTDSLKPTWNNIYWLAKTMYAENSSGTDETVILTGIVICQRVRAASYPDSIYGVISQRGQYSTWTDGSIESCEPDERCLEIAEEILRFKLYKKYPHNLVFQSQFPQGIKTYKYISEDHEYFCLA
;
A
#
# COMPACT_ATOMS: atom_id res chain seq x y z
N MET A 1 -65.84 -41.74 -16.82
CA MET A 1 -64.46 -42.08 -17.11
C MET A 1 -63.75 -40.82 -17.61
N LYS A 2 -63.12 -40.04 -16.78
CA LYS A 2 -62.35 -38.85 -17.18
C LYS A 2 -60.99 -38.95 -16.55
N LYS A 3 -59.94 -39.09 -17.36
CA LYS A 3 -58.55 -39.13 -16.94
C LYS A 3 -58.09 -37.69 -16.65
N ILE A 4 -57.73 -37.42 -15.41
CA ILE A 4 -57.11 -36.14 -15.01
C ILE A 4 -55.61 -36.29 -15.18
N LEU A 5 -55.08 -35.59 -16.16
CA LEU A 5 -53.62 -35.49 -16.43
C LEU A 5 -53.02 -34.49 -15.49
N SER A 6 -52.24 -34.97 -14.52
CA SER A 6 -51.50 -34.13 -13.55
C SER A 6 -50.26 -33.59 -14.22
N LEU A 7 -50.23 -32.28 -14.46
CA LEU A 7 -49.07 -31.55 -14.98
C LEU A 7 -48.18 -31.15 -13.79
N LEU A 8 -47.10 -31.89 -13.58
CA LEU A 8 -46.07 -31.54 -12.61
C LEU A 8 -45.18 -30.44 -13.21
N LEU A 9 -45.40 -29.23 -12.74
CA LEU A 9 -44.53 -28.07 -13.09
C LEU A 9 -43.30 -28.13 -12.20
N THR A 10 -42.18 -28.59 -12.73
CA THR A 10 -40.86 -28.53 -12.06
C THR A 10 -40.31 -27.13 -12.20
N ILE A 11 -40.41 -26.36 -11.12
CA ILE A 11 -39.71 -25.05 -10.99
C ILE A 11 -38.24 -25.35 -10.74
N SER A 12 -37.41 -25.23 -11.75
CA SER A 12 -35.95 -25.27 -11.63
C SER A 12 -35.48 -23.92 -11.08
N LEU A 13 -35.14 -23.88 -9.80
CA LEU A 13 -34.54 -22.71 -9.16
C LEU A 13 -33.08 -22.62 -9.60
N VAL A 14 -32.80 -21.85 -10.64
CA VAL A 14 -31.42 -21.49 -11.02
C VAL A 14 -30.93 -20.47 -10.01
N ILE A 15 -30.18 -20.94 -9.01
CA ILE A 15 -29.40 -20.05 -8.13
C ILE A 15 -28.23 -19.53 -8.95
N GLY A 16 -28.41 -18.40 -9.62
CA GLY A 16 -27.37 -17.64 -10.26
C GLY A 16 -26.42 -17.11 -9.18
N CYS A 17 -25.24 -17.72 -9.09
CA CYS A 17 -24.14 -17.18 -8.29
C CYS A 17 -23.76 -15.84 -8.92
N LEU A 18 -24.26 -14.72 -8.40
CA LEU A 18 -23.80 -13.38 -8.75
C LEU A 18 -22.38 -13.23 -8.25
N VAL A 19 -21.41 -13.55 -9.10
CA VAL A 19 -20.02 -13.12 -8.91
C VAL A 19 -20.03 -11.60 -9.04
N VAL A 20 -20.14 -10.91 -7.90
CA VAL A 20 -19.94 -9.47 -7.83
C VAL A 20 -18.47 -9.22 -8.18
N PRO A 21 -18.15 -8.56 -9.29
CA PRO A 21 -16.75 -8.22 -9.57
C PRO A 21 -16.27 -7.32 -8.46
N LYS A 22 -15.23 -7.77 -7.71
CA LYS A 22 -14.56 -6.98 -6.69
C LYS A 22 -14.00 -5.75 -7.39
N THR A 23 -14.68 -4.63 -7.24
CA THR A 23 -14.38 -3.38 -7.94
C THR A 23 -12.98 -2.91 -7.58
N ILE A 24 -12.10 -2.86 -8.57
CA ILE A 24 -10.70 -2.36 -8.51
C ILE A 24 -10.64 -0.86 -8.14
N THR A 25 -11.78 -0.19 -8.04
CA THR A 25 -11.92 1.27 -7.83
C THR A 25 -11.49 1.74 -6.41
N ALA A 26 -11.44 0.87 -5.41
CA ALA A 26 -11.17 1.28 -4.02
C ALA A 26 -9.70 1.68 -3.76
N LYS A 27 -8.73 1.03 -4.41
CA LYS A 27 -7.29 1.26 -4.13
C LYS A 27 -6.74 2.63 -4.55
N THR A 28 -7.33 3.27 -5.55
CA THR A 28 -6.86 4.60 -6.02
C THR A 28 -7.30 5.73 -5.07
N ASP A 29 -8.39 5.52 -4.34
CA ASP A 29 -8.94 6.49 -3.40
C ASP A 29 -8.13 6.55 -2.08
N SER A 30 -7.47 5.45 -1.74
CA SER A 30 -6.65 5.30 -0.53
C SER A 30 -5.35 6.11 -0.54
N LEU A 31 -4.94 6.63 -1.70
CA LEU A 31 -3.76 7.50 -1.88
C LEU A 31 -4.14 8.96 -2.16
N LYS A 32 -5.35 9.40 -1.75
CA LYS A 32 -5.71 10.83 -1.80
C LYS A 32 -4.83 11.65 -0.85
N PRO A 33 -4.46 12.88 -1.21
CA PRO A 33 -3.69 13.78 -0.35
C PRO A 33 -4.57 14.37 0.77
N THR A 34 -5.14 13.51 1.62
CA THR A 34 -5.81 13.92 2.85
C THR A 34 -4.79 14.14 3.95
N TRP A 35 -5.10 15.00 4.94
CA TRP A 35 -4.21 15.20 6.09
C TRP A 35 -3.81 13.88 6.75
N ASN A 36 -4.75 12.98 6.96
CA ASN A 36 -4.46 11.68 7.58
C ASN A 36 -3.45 10.85 6.77
N ASN A 37 -3.59 10.80 5.45
CA ASN A 37 -2.66 10.07 4.59
C ASN A 37 -1.28 10.73 4.54
N ILE A 38 -1.23 12.05 4.46
CA ILE A 38 0.02 12.83 4.48
C ILE A 38 0.74 12.60 5.81
N TYR A 39 0.03 12.75 6.92
CA TYR A 39 0.59 12.61 8.27
C TYR A 39 1.18 11.21 8.51
N TRP A 40 0.42 10.13 8.23
CA TRP A 40 0.92 8.78 8.45
C TRP A 40 2.06 8.40 7.50
N LEU A 41 2.02 8.86 6.25
CA LEU A 41 3.12 8.67 5.31
C LEU A 41 4.38 9.37 5.81
N ALA A 42 4.28 10.66 6.15
CA ALA A 42 5.38 11.46 6.67
C ALA A 42 5.95 10.90 7.98
N LYS A 43 5.07 10.50 8.91
CA LYS A 43 5.45 9.93 10.20
C LYS A 43 6.27 8.65 10.04
N THR A 44 5.88 7.79 9.09
CA THR A 44 6.65 6.56 8.81
C THR A 44 7.98 6.89 8.13
N MET A 45 7.99 7.80 7.14
CA MET A 45 9.22 8.24 6.49
C MET A 45 10.22 8.83 7.48
N TYR A 46 9.74 9.64 8.43
CA TYR A 46 10.54 10.21 9.51
C TYR A 46 11.04 9.14 10.48
N ALA A 47 10.16 8.24 10.95
CA ALA A 47 10.53 7.20 11.91
C ALA A 47 11.61 6.25 11.36
N GLU A 48 11.51 5.91 10.07
CA GLU A 48 12.47 5.00 9.42
C GLU A 48 13.76 5.70 8.99
N ASN A 49 13.70 6.98 8.55
CA ASN A 49 14.81 7.66 7.85
C ASN A 49 14.97 9.15 8.22
N SER A 50 14.80 9.55 9.48
CA SER A 50 14.88 10.96 9.88
C SER A 50 16.24 11.62 9.56
N SER A 51 17.34 10.86 9.60
CA SER A 51 18.69 11.31 9.26
C SER A 51 19.10 10.97 7.82
N GLY A 52 18.27 10.27 7.08
CA GLY A 52 18.55 9.85 5.71
C GLY A 52 18.51 10.99 4.70
N THR A 53 19.07 10.73 3.51
CA THR A 53 19.00 11.64 2.38
C THR A 53 17.57 11.85 1.90
N ASP A 54 17.30 12.95 1.20
CA ASP A 54 15.98 13.18 0.59
C ASP A 54 15.57 12.05 -0.35
N GLU A 55 16.54 11.47 -1.09
CA GLU A 55 16.26 10.34 -1.97
C GLU A 55 15.76 9.12 -1.20
N THR A 56 16.38 8.80 -0.04
CA THR A 56 15.94 7.70 0.83
C THR A 56 14.54 7.96 1.38
N VAL A 57 14.27 9.15 1.87
CA VAL A 57 12.96 9.54 2.39
C VAL A 57 11.88 9.45 1.30
N ILE A 58 12.16 9.97 0.11
CA ILE A 58 11.24 9.89 -1.04
C ILE A 58 10.97 8.42 -1.41
N LEU A 59 12.01 7.60 -1.57
CA LEU A 59 11.85 6.20 -1.97
C LEU A 59 11.11 5.38 -0.91
N THR A 60 11.29 5.68 0.38
CA THR A 60 10.48 5.08 1.46
C THR A 60 9.00 5.38 1.28
N GLY A 61 8.64 6.62 1.03
CA GLY A 61 7.26 7.02 0.74
C GLY A 61 6.70 6.36 -0.53
N ILE A 62 7.53 6.24 -1.58
CA ILE A 62 7.16 5.55 -2.83
C ILE A 62 6.87 4.07 -2.58
N VAL A 63 7.74 3.36 -1.83
CA VAL A 63 7.54 1.94 -1.48
C VAL A 63 6.21 1.75 -0.74
N ILE A 64 5.88 2.60 0.23
CA ILE A 64 4.59 2.54 0.94
C ILE A 64 3.42 2.67 -0.06
N CYS A 65 3.47 3.67 -0.95
CA CYS A 65 2.43 3.88 -1.96
C CYS A 65 2.33 2.71 -2.96
N GLN A 66 3.44 2.09 -3.36
CA GLN A 66 3.43 0.92 -4.24
C GLN A 66 2.85 -0.30 -3.54
N ARG A 67 3.13 -0.50 -2.24
CA ARG A 67 2.50 -1.56 -1.43
C ARG A 67 0.98 -1.37 -1.37
N VAL A 68 0.48 -0.15 -1.12
CA VAL A 68 -0.98 0.13 -1.15
C VAL A 68 -1.59 -0.26 -2.49
N ARG A 69 -0.88 -0.09 -3.61
CA ARG A 69 -1.34 -0.43 -4.95
C ARG A 69 -1.25 -1.92 -5.27
N ALA A 70 -0.34 -2.64 -4.63
CA ALA A 70 -0.11 -4.07 -4.88
C ALA A 70 -1.19 -4.93 -4.23
N ALA A 71 -1.62 -6.03 -4.91
CA ALA A 71 -2.70 -6.88 -4.44
C ALA A 71 -2.35 -7.66 -3.16
N SER A 72 -1.06 -7.90 -2.92
CA SER A 72 -0.53 -8.67 -1.79
C SER A 72 -0.42 -7.86 -0.49
N TYR A 73 -0.70 -6.56 -0.52
CA TYR A 73 -0.61 -5.68 0.64
C TYR A 73 -1.99 -5.05 0.97
N PRO A 74 -2.15 -4.51 2.19
CA PRO A 74 -3.32 -3.73 2.55
C PRO A 74 -3.56 -2.56 1.57
N ASP A 75 -4.80 -2.11 1.47
CA ASP A 75 -5.26 -1.10 0.51
C ASP A 75 -5.28 0.33 1.06
N SER A 76 -4.57 0.59 2.14
CA SER A 76 -4.44 1.92 2.75
C SER A 76 -3.03 2.14 3.29
N ILE A 77 -2.60 3.41 3.38
CA ILE A 77 -1.31 3.78 3.96
C ILE A 77 -1.22 3.25 5.39
N TYR A 78 -2.20 3.55 6.23
CA TYR A 78 -2.24 3.06 7.60
C TYR A 78 -2.18 1.53 7.68
N GLY A 79 -2.94 0.83 6.84
CA GLY A 79 -2.93 -0.65 6.79
C GLY A 79 -1.57 -1.23 6.42
N VAL A 80 -0.85 -0.61 5.47
CA VAL A 80 0.49 -1.03 5.06
C VAL A 80 1.50 -0.82 6.19
N ILE A 81 1.51 0.35 6.84
CA ILE A 81 2.48 0.67 7.90
C ILE A 81 2.21 -0.11 9.19
N SER A 82 0.95 -0.40 9.49
CA SER A 82 0.56 -1.17 10.68
C SER A 82 0.64 -2.70 10.49
N GLN A 83 0.99 -3.15 9.29
CA GLN A 83 1.14 -4.57 9.00
C GLN A 83 2.33 -5.15 9.78
N ARG A 84 2.07 -6.18 10.56
CA ARG A 84 3.07 -6.81 11.41
C ARG A 84 4.34 -7.20 10.64
N GLY A 85 5.50 -6.78 11.13
CA GLY A 85 6.80 -7.14 10.58
C GLY A 85 7.21 -6.37 9.32
N GLN A 86 6.44 -5.34 8.90
CA GLN A 86 6.82 -4.51 7.76
C GLN A 86 7.72 -3.33 8.15
N TYR A 87 7.44 -2.71 9.29
CA TYR A 87 8.22 -1.59 9.84
C TYR A 87 8.58 -1.88 11.29
N SER A 88 9.88 -1.78 11.61
CA SER A 88 10.39 -2.02 12.97
C SER A 88 9.82 -1.01 13.95
N THR A 89 9.77 0.25 13.54
CA THR A 89 9.26 1.37 14.33
C THR A 89 7.79 1.22 14.72
N TRP A 90 7.00 0.56 13.88
CA TRP A 90 5.63 0.16 14.24
C TRP A 90 5.62 -0.99 15.24
N THR A 91 6.47 -1.99 15.04
CA THR A 91 6.47 -3.22 15.84
C THR A 91 6.96 -2.98 17.27
N ASP A 92 7.93 -2.09 17.45
CA ASP A 92 8.48 -1.71 18.76
C ASP A 92 7.77 -0.52 19.44
N GLY A 93 6.80 0.08 18.72
CA GLY A 93 6.02 1.22 19.22
C GLY A 93 6.72 2.57 19.15
N SER A 94 7.96 2.64 18.67
CA SER A 94 8.72 3.91 18.60
C SER A 94 8.07 4.95 17.68
N ILE A 95 7.32 4.52 16.67
CA ILE A 95 6.56 5.41 15.79
C ILE A 95 5.54 6.28 16.57
N GLU A 96 4.99 5.79 17.69
CA GLU A 96 4.00 6.54 18.46
C GLU A 96 4.60 7.80 19.08
N SER A 97 5.88 7.72 19.49
CA SER A 97 6.60 8.80 20.17
C SER A 97 7.26 9.80 19.22
N CYS A 98 7.32 9.54 17.92
CA CYS A 98 7.93 10.46 16.96
C CYS A 98 6.88 11.34 16.28
N GLU A 99 7.26 12.58 15.92
CA GLU A 99 6.47 13.48 15.11
C GLU A 99 7.23 13.77 13.81
N PRO A 100 6.56 13.76 12.64
CA PRO A 100 7.23 14.05 11.38
C PRO A 100 7.69 15.51 11.37
N ASP A 101 8.88 15.75 10.84
CA ASP A 101 9.36 17.10 10.57
C ASP A 101 8.69 17.71 9.32
N GLU A 102 8.91 19.02 9.12
CA GLU A 102 8.37 19.76 7.99
C GLU A 102 8.80 19.15 6.65
N ARG A 103 10.06 18.72 6.54
CA ARG A 103 10.63 18.05 5.35
C ARG A 103 9.83 16.80 4.96
N CYS A 104 9.59 15.92 5.92
CA CYS A 104 8.82 14.69 5.66
C CYS A 104 7.35 14.98 5.32
N LEU A 105 6.74 16.00 5.93
CA LEU A 105 5.38 16.42 5.61
C LEU A 105 5.28 16.95 4.19
N GLU A 106 6.21 17.82 3.76
CA GLU A 106 6.24 18.37 2.39
C GLU A 106 6.46 17.25 1.36
N ILE A 107 7.44 16.37 1.57
CA ILE A 107 7.70 15.24 0.67
C ILE A 107 6.49 14.31 0.56
N ALA A 108 5.84 13.98 1.68
CA ALA A 108 4.65 13.13 1.69
C ALA A 108 3.47 13.77 0.93
N GLU A 109 3.26 15.08 1.12
CA GLU A 109 2.24 15.83 0.38
C GLU A 109 2.53 15.81 -1.13
N GLU A 110 3.76 16.07 -1.54
CA GLU A 110 4.17 16.03 -2.96
C GLU A 110 3.96 14.64 -3.57
N ILE A 111 4.38 13.58 -2.87
CA ILE A 111 4.21 12.20 -3.32
C ILE A 111 2.74 11.91 -3.62
N LEU A 112 1.83 12.29 -2.74
CA LEU A 112 0.40 12.01 -2.87
C LEU A 112 -0.28 12.97 -3.86
N ARG A 113 -0.02 14.26 -3.77
CA ARG A 113 -0.65 15.30 -4.59
C ARG A 113 -0.28 15.16 -6.07
N PHE A 114 1.00 14.98 -6.35
CA PHE A 114 1.50 14.83 -7.73
C PHE A 114 1.57 13.37 -8.18
N LYS A 115 1.16 12.42 -7.34
CA LYS A 115 1.16 10.97 -7.63
C LYS A 115 2.53 10.48 -8.09
N LEU A 116 3.60 10.96 -7.42
CA LEU A 116 4.98 10.66 -7.81
C LEU A 116 5.26 9.16 -7.88
N TYR A 117 4.60 8.36 -7.03
CA TYR A 117 4.69 6.91 -7.05
C TYR A 117 4.38 6.27 -8.42
N LYS A 118 3.65 6.98 -9.33
CA LYS A 118 3.37 6.49 -10.68
C LYS A 118 4.58 6.57 -11.62
N LYS A 119 5.60 7.36 -11.27
CA LYS A 119 6.85 7.48 -12.04
C LYS A 119 7.83 6.34 -11.74
N TYR A 120 7.56 5.52 -10.73
CA TYR A 120 8.41 4.42 -10.30
C TYR A 120 7.79 3.06 -10.66
N PRO A 121 8.60 1.98 -10.76
CA PRO A 121 8.09 0.64 -11.01
C PRO A 121 6.99 0.26 -10.01
N HIS A 122 5.89 -0.30 -10.50
CA HIS A 122 4.75 -0.67 -9.65
C HIS A 122 5.06 -1.79 -8.63
N ASN A 123 6.08 -2.58 -8.90
CA ASN A 123 6.58 -3.65 -8.04
C ASN A 123 7.80 -3.24 -7.18
N LEU A 124 8.08 -1.94 -7.04
CA LEU A 124 9.06 -1.41 -6.10
C LEU A 124 8.45 -1.43 -4.68
N VAL A 125 8.58 -2.56 -3.99
CA VAL A 125 7.88 -2.81 -2.73
C VAL A 125 8.78 -3.24 -1.57
N PHE A 126 10.07 -3.39 -1.80
CA PHE A 126 11.03 -3.72 -0.74
C PHE A 126 11.96 -2.56 -0.43
N GLN A 127 12.20 -2.37 0.87
CA GLN A 127 13.19 -1.49 1.46
C GLN A 127 13.87 -2.22 2.60
N SER A 128 15.21 -2.24 2.61
CA SER A 128 15.97 -2.91 3.68
C SER A 128 17.47 -2.59 3.60
N GLN A 129 18.22 -2.97 4.64
CA GLN A 129 19.68 -2.85 4.67
C GLN A 129 20.41 -3.94 3.87
N PHE A 130 19.70 -4.83 3.17
CA PHE A 130 20.26 -5.86 2.31
C PHE A 130 19.36 -6.11 1.10
N PRO A 131 19.91 -6.61 -0.04
CA PRO A 131 19.11 -6.85 -1.24
C PRO A 131 17.99 -7.85 -0.99
N GLN A 132 16.78 -7.55 -1.46
CA GLN A 132 15.60 -8.40 -1.40
C GLN A 132 14.94 -8.50 -2.78
N GLY A 133 13.93 -9.39 -2.90
CA GLY A 133 13.16 -9.56 -4.13
C GLY A 133 13.99 -10.09 -5.30
N ILE A 134 13.59 -9.71 -6.50
CA ILE A 134 14.20 -10.23 -7.75
C ILE A 134 15.31 -9.32 -8.29
N LYS A 135 15.32 -8.02 -7.94
CA LYS A 135 16.29 -7.06 -8.45
C LYS A 135 16.37 -5.81 -7.57
N THR A 136 17.59 -5.36 -7.29
CA THR A 136 17.82 -4.02 -6.72
C THR A 136 17.46 -2.96 -7.75
N TYR A 137 16.55 -2.06 -7.40
CA TYR A 137 16.21 -0.87 -8.16
C TYR A 137 17.21 0.25 -7.89
N LYS A 138 17.48 0.52 -6.60
CA LYS A 138 18.43 1.55 -6.15
C LYS A 138 19.10 1.09 -4.86
N TYR A 139 20.37 1.38 -4.71
CA TYR A 139 21.12 1.34 -3.47
C TYR A 139 21.61 2.75 -3.16
N ILE A 140 21.34 3.22 -1.95
CA ILE A 140 21.80 4.52 -1.44
C ILE A 140 22.90 4.25 -0.43
N SER A 141 24.13 4.51 -0.81
CA SER A 141 25.34 4.17 -0.03
C SER A 141 25.44 4.96 1.27
N GLU A 142 25.00 6.20 1.27
CA GLU A 142 25.03 7.11 2.40
C GLU A 142 24.17 6.62 3.55
N ASP A 143 23.05 5.99 3.23
CA ASP A 143 22.05 5.51 4.19
C ASP A 143 22.08 3.99 4.37
N HIS A 144 22.92 3.29 3.59
CA HIS A 144 22.98 1.82 3.52
C HIS A 144 21.64 1.15 3.20
N GLU A 145 20.81 1.80 2.38
CA GLU A 145 19.47 1.33 2.05
C GLU A 145 19.35 0.78 0.62
N TYR A 146 18.71 -0.39 0.52
CA TYR A 146 18.33 -1.03 -0.74
C TYR A 146 16.84 -0.88 -0.99
N PHE A 147 16.50 -0.43 -2.19
CA PHE A 147 15.15 -0.39 -2.71
C PHE A 147 15.02 -1.42 -3.83
N CYS A 148 14.13 -2.41 -3.68
CA CYS A 148 14.12 -3.58 -4.55
C CYS A 148 12.72 -3.88 -5.11
N LEU A 149 12.74 -4.58 -6.25
CA LEU A 149 11.55 -5.03 -6.98
C LEU A 149 11.13 -6.43 -6.52
N ALA A 150 9.79 -6.65 -6.40
CA ALA A 150 9.21 -7.99 -6.21
C ALA A 150 9.18 -8.76 -7.53
#